data_03f1cc4c35fd0b853221643d060ba9ee
#
_entry.id   03f1cc4c35fd0b853221643d060ba9ee
#
_cell.length_a   1.000
_cell.length_b   1.000
_cell.length_c   1.000
_cell.angle_alpha   90.00
_cell.angle_beta   90.00
_cell.angle_gamma   90.00
#
_symmetry.space_group_name_H-M   'P 1'
#
loop_
_entity.id
_entity.type
_entity.pdbx_description
1 polymer ?
#
loop_
_entity_poly.entity_id
_entity_poly.type
_entity_poly.pdbx_seq_one_letter_code
_entity_poly.pdbx_strand_id
1 'polypeptide(L)'
;RFFNFGVFNATIEDDLAVARYVLARAPKVRDFVVGIDPQSFDAHLGPLAELTHNARLSTALSGSVGSPLQNAIVVARAYRDALTVSYLADVVKSVRNAAHPPEAAYSFSTEGILQYPKADRERKAGSYDWQQHFSACATVQQDEFATYDSLAASKRAMLDSLITEATARGVHVVLWTPPFNPALADSVRGRPALSANYERVIAYLNSLARP
;
A
#
# COMPACT_ATOMS: atom_id res chain seq x y z
N ARG A 1 -7.38 -16.74 -12.70
CA ARG A 1 -7.87 -15.36 -12.72
C ARG A 1 -7.01 -14.54 -11.77
N PHE A 2 -6.48 -13.44 -12.22
CA PHE A 2 -5.64 -12.50 -11.46
C PHE A 2 -6.50 -11.33 -10.97
N PHE A 3 -6.20 -10.82 -9.76
CA PHE A 3 -6.75 -9.57 -9.25
C PHE A 3 -5.63 -8.77 -8.57
N ASN A 4 -5.51 -7.50 -8.91
CA ASN A 4 -4.52 -6.61 -8.32
C ASN A 4 -5.13 -5.84 -7.13
N PHE A 5 -4.64 -6.12 -5.93
CA PHE A 5 -4.94 -5.37 -4.71
C PHE A 5 -3.86 -4.33 -4.38
N GLY A 6 -2.95 -4.06 -5.33
CA GLY A 6 -1.85 -3.12 -5.09
C GLY A 6 -2.36 -1.78 -4.62
N VAL A 7 -1.82 -1.31 -3.52
CA VAL A 7 -2.08 0.00 -2.93
C VAL A 7 -0.81 0.83 -3.09
N PHE A 8 -0.96 2.05 -3.56
CA PHE A 8 0.18 2.96 -3.72
C PHE A 8 0.73 3.34 -2.33
N ASN A 9 2.05 3.27 -2.15
CA ASN A 9 2.73 3.49 -0.87
C ASN A 9 2.24 2.56 0.27
N ALA A 10 1.83 1.33 -0.06
CA ALA A 10 1.43 0.36 0.95
C ALA A 10 2.58 0.09 1.93
N THR A 11 2.22 -0.02 3.19
CA THR A 11 3.13 -0.49 4.25
C THR A 11 2.92 -1.99 4.48
N ILE A 12 3.80 -2.62 5.27
CA ILE A 12 3.64 -4.03 5.63
C ILE A 12 2.30 -4.30 6.37
N GLU A 13 1.80 -3.32 7.11
CA GLU A 13 0.47 -3.41 7.74
C GLU A 13 -0.65 -3.52 6.70
N ASP A 14 -0.55 -2.73 5.64
CA ASP A 14 -1.53 -2.73 4.55
C ASP A 14 -1.51 -4.08 3.84
N ASP A 15 -0.33 -4.61 3.54
CA ASP A 15 -0.16 -5.92 2.90
C ASP A 15 -0.73 -7.05 3.77
N LEU A 16 -0.43 -7.04 5.07
CA LEU A 16 -0.97 -8.03 6.01
C LEU A 16 -2.50 -7.95 6.10
N ALA A 17 -3.05 -6.73 6.16
CA ALA A 17 -4.50 -6.54 6.22
C ALA A 17 -5.20 -7.04 4.96
N VAL A 18 -4.66 -6.72 3.79
CA VAL A 18 -5.17 -7.18 2.50
C VAL A 18 -5.07 -8.70 2.39
N ALA A 19 -3.92 -9.29 2.75
CA ALA A 19 -3.73 -10.73 2.74
C ALA A 19 -4.75 -11.45 3.62
N ARG A 20 -4.93 -11.01 4.87
CA ARG A 20 -5.93 -11.58 5.79
C ARG A 20 -7.36 -11.44 5.27
N TYR A 21 -7.70 -10.28 4.72
CA TYR A 21 -9.01 -10.04 4.12
C TYR A 21 -9.26 -10.99 2.94
N VAL A 22 -8.28 -11.16 2.06
CA VAL A 22 -8.39 -12.06 0.90
C VAL A 22 -8.47 -13.51 1.34
N LEU A 23 -7.62 -13.94 2.28
CA LEU A 23 -7.65 -15.31 2.82
C LEU A 23 -9.00 -15.66 3.45
N ALA A 24 -9.67 -14.67 4.08
CA ALA A 24 -10.98 -14.89 4.69
C ALA A 24 -12.13 -14.95 3.66
N ARG A 25 -11.97 -14.34 2.48
CA ARG A 25 -13.06 -14.16 1.51
C ARG A 25 -12.88 -14.93 0.21
N ALA A 26 -11.66 -15.32 -0.12
CA ALA A 26 -11.31 -15.99 -1.37
C ALA A 26 -10.65 -17.36 -1.11
N PRO A 27 -11.42 -18.40 -0.76
CA PRO A 27 -10.87 -19.70 -0.38
C PRO A 27 -10.16 -20.44 -1.53
N LYS A 28 -10.29 -19.96 -2.76
CA LYS A 28 -9.64 -20.52 -3.96
C LYS A 28 -8.34 -19.85 -4.34
N VAL A 29 -7.90 -18.85 -3.59
CA VAL A 29 -6.61 -18.19 -3.83
C VAL A 29 -5.48 -19.20 -3.64
N ARG A 30 -4.50 -19.17 -4.55
CA ARG A 30 -3.34 -20.10 -4.52
C ARG A 30 -2.02 -19.39 -4.45
N ASP A 31 -1.97 -18.17 -4.96
CA ASP A 31 -0.74 -17.42 -5.07
C ASP A 31 -0.97 -15.98 -4.61
N PHE A 32 -0.06 -15.48 -3.79
CA PHE A 32 0.10 -14.07 -3.48
C PHE A 32 1.41 -13.58 -4.08
N VAL A 33 1.34 -12.49 -4.83
CA VAL A 33 2.51 -11.72 -5.25
C VAL A 33 2.48 -10.43 -4.46
N VAL A 34 3.43 -10.26 -3.54
CA VAL A 34 3.51 -9.12 -2.62
C VAL A 34 4.69 -8.26 -3.05
N GLY A 35 4.40 -7.03 -3.48
CA GLY A 35 5.41 -6.04 -3.80
C GLY A 35 5.90 -5.38 -2.50
N ILE A 36 7.19 -5.48 -2.22
CA ILE A 36 7.79 -4.94 -1.00
C ILE A 36 8.68 -3.76 -1.35
N ASP A 37 8.25 -2.57 -0.98
CA ASP A 37 9.09 -1.40 -0.99
C ASP A 37 9.97 -1.36 0.26
N PRO A 38 11.29 -1.16 0.16
CA PRO A 38 12.18 -1.18 1.31
C PRO A 38 11.79 -0.21 2.43
N GLN A 39 11.24 0.96 2.09
CA GLN A 39 10.75 1.94 3.08
C GLN A 39 9.56 1.44 3.89
N SER A 40 8.82 0.44 3.42
CA SER A 40 7.69 -0.13 4.17
C SER A 40 8.09 -0.73 5.51
N PHE A 41 9.40 -0.95 5.73
CA PHE A 41 9.96 -1.38 7.01
C PHE A 41 10.34 -0.24 7.96
N ASP A 42 10.16 1.02 7.57
CA ASP A 42 10.39 2.17 8.46
C ASP A 42 9.38 2.15 9.62
N ALA A 43 9.90 2.29 10.85
CA ALA A 43 9.08 2.35 12.07
C ALA A 43 8.16 3.59 12.12
N HIS A 44 8.57 4.66 11.43
CA HIS A 44 7.83 5.93 11.42
C HIS A 44 6.69 5.95 10.39
N LEU A 45 6.71 5.04 9.40
CA LEU A 45 5.61 4.89 8.47
C LEU A 45 4.51 4.02 9.09
N GLY A 46 3.34 4.58 9.27
CA GLY A 46 2.14 3.85 9.70
C GLY A 46 1.32 3.33 8.51
N PRO A 47 0.27 2.57 8.78
CA PRO A 47 -0.66 2.12 7.74
C PRO A 47 -1.33 3.32 7.08
N LEU A 48 -1.65 3.17 5.80
CA LEU A 48 -2.28 4.21 5.01
C LEU A 48 -3.65 4.63 5.58
N ALA A 49 -4.02 5.88 5.35
CA ALA A 49 -5.33 6.40 5.76
C ALA A 49 -6.47 5.57 5.15
N GLU A 50 -6.31 5.11 3.92
CA GLU A 50 -7.25 4.23 3.22
C GLU A 50 -7.48 2.91 3.95
N LEU A 51 -6.43 2.34 4.56
CA LEU A 51 -6.57 1.16 5.40
C LEU A 51 -7.28 1.48 6.71
N THR A 52 -6.85 2.54 7.41
CA THR A 52 -7.39 2.90 8.72
C THR A 52 -8.85 3.35 8.64
N HIS A 53 -9.25 3.98 7.54
CA HIS A 53 -10.64 4.36 7.27
C HIS A 53 -11.47 3.21 6.70
N ASN A 54 -10.84 2.18 6.13
CA ASN A 54 -11.55 1.00 5.67
C ASN A 54 -11.75 0.03 6.82
N ALA A 55 -12.95 0.02 7.32
CA ALA A 55 -13.37 -0.78 8.43
C ALA A 55 -13.09 -2.29 8.29
N ARG A 56 -13.18 -2.83 7.08
CA ARG A 56 -12.93 -4.25 6.81
C ARG A 56 -11.44 -4.58 6.84
N LEU A 57 -10.61 -3.70 6.32
CA LEU A 57 -9.16 -3.89 6.30
C LEU A 57 -8.57 -3.66 7.70
N SER A 58 -9.01 -2.63 8.43
CA SER A 58 -8.55 -2.39 9.80
C SER A 58 -8.91 -3.54 10.75
N THR A 59 -10.08 -4.16 10.54
CA THR A 59 -10.47 -5.38 11.27
C THR A 59 -9.60 -6.57 10.87
N ALA A 60 -9.27 -6.71 9.58
CA ALA A 60 -8.40 -7.77 9.10
C ALA A 60 -7.00 -7.66 9.69
N LEU A 61 -6.46 -6.45 9.81
CA LEU A 61 -5.15 -6.21 10.42
C LEU A 61 -5.08 -6.74 11.86
N SER A 62 -6.14 -6.56 12.64
CA SER A 62 -6.21 -7.05 14.03
C SER A 62 -6.36 -8.58 14.15
N GLY A 63 -6.47 -9.30 13.04
CA GLY A 63 -6.65 -10.76 13.03
C GLY A 63 -8.05 -11.24 13.41
N SER A 64 -9.00 -10.33 13.61
CA SER A 64 -10.34 -10.64 14.13
C SER A 64 -11.44 -10.54 13.07
N VAL A 65 -11.13 -10.93 11.85
CA VAL A 65 -12.08 -10.89 10.73
C VAL A 65 -13.34 -11.70 11.08
N GLY A 66 -14.45 -10.99 11.12
CA GLY A 66 -15.77 -11.61 11.33
C GLY A 66 -16.28 -11.62 12.77
N SER A 67 -15.55 -11.06 13.75
CA SER A 67 -16.07 -10.87 15.09
C SER A 67 -17.25 -9.85 15.08
N PRO A 68 -18.43 -10.20 15.62
CA PRO A 68 -19.56 -9.29 15.70
C PRO A 68 -19.24 -7.98 16.45
N LEU A 69 -18.45 -8.07 17.52
CA LEU A 69 -18.02 -6.90 18.31
C LEU A 69 -17.16 -5.94 17.48
N GLN A 70 -16.24 -6.49 16.70
CA GLN A 70 -15.39 -5.66 15.85
C GLN A 70 -16.15 -5.05 14.68
N ASN A 71 -17.09 -5.78 14.10
CA ASN A 71 -17.98 -5.21 13.09
C ASN A 71 -18.77 -4.03 13.69
N ALA A 72 -19.22 -4.12 14.93
CA ALA A 72 -19.92 -3.03 15.62
C ALA A 72 -18.99 -1.82 15.86
N ILE A 73 -17.74 -2.05 16.31
CA ILE A 73 -16.73 -0.98 16.50
C ILE A 73 -16.41 -0.29 15.19
N VAL A 74 -16.28 -1.05 14.12
CA VAL A 74 -16.05 -0.58 12.77
C VAL A 74 -17.19 0.32 12.29
N VAL A 75 -18.43 -0.13 12.45
CA VAL A 75 -19.63 0.64 12.10
C VAL A 75 -19.69 1.91 12.95
N ALA A 76 -19.44 1.82 14.26
CA ALA A 76 -19.43 2.98 15.14
C ALA A 76 -18.35 4.02 14.75
N ARG A 77 -17.15 3.58 14.34
CA ARG A 77 -16.10 4.47 13.82
C ARG A 77 -16.52 5.13 12.51
N ALA A 78 -17.07 4.36 11.56
CA ALA A 78 -17.55 4.90 10.30
C ALA A 78 -18.64 5.97 10.50
N TYR A 79 -19.56 5.76 11.46
CA TYR A 79 -20.56 6.78 11.82
C TYR A 79 -19.92 8.01 12.47
N ARG A 80 -18.97 7.83 13.37
CA ARG A 80 -18.23 8.94 13.99
C ARG A 80 -17.52 9.77 12.91
N ASP A 81 -16.83 9.12 11.99
CA ASP A 81 -16.06 9.78 10.94
C ASP A 81 -16.98 10.48 9.92
N ALA A 82 -18.16 9.90 9.63
CA ALA A 82 -19.21 10.52 8.81
C ALA A 82 -19.83 11.77 9.45
N LEU A 83 -19.73 11.95 10.77
CA LEU A 83 -20.21 13.10 11.49
C LEU A 83 -19.15 14.21 11.67
N THR A 84 -17.96 14.06 11.08
CA THR A 84 -16.93 15.07 11.13
C THR A 84 -17.22 16.25 10.18
N VAL A 85 -16.79 17.43 10.55
CA VAL A 85 -16.92 18.65 9.71
C VAL A 85 -16.23 18.46 8.36
N SER A 86 -15.09 17.76 8.35
CA SER A 86 -14.36 17.43 7.11
C SER A 86 -15.18 16.55 6.17
N TYR A 87 -15.84 15.50 6.69
CA TYR A 87 -16.70 14.65 5.87
C TYR A 87 -17.90 15.44 5.30
N LEU A 88 -18.53 16.28 6.11
CA LEU A 88 -19.62 17.14 5.64
C LEU A 88 -19.14 18.11 4.55
N ALA A 89 -17.95 18.69 4.70
CA ALA A 89 -17.34 19.53 3.67
C ALA A 89 -17.08 18.74 2.37
N ASP A 90 -16.61 17.51 2.46
CA ASP A 90 -16.39 16.62 1.30
C ASP A 90 -17.71 16.22 0.63
N VAL A 91 -18.77 15.96 1.41
CA VAL A 91 -20.12 15.72 0.87
C VAL A 91 -20.62 16.93 0.11
N VAL A 92 -20.54 18.13 0.69
CA VAL A 92 -20.92 19.39 0.02
C VAL A 92 -20.12 19.60 -1.26
N LYS A 93 -18.81 19.37 -1.22
CA LYS A 93 -17.92 19.43 -2.38
C LYS A 93 -18.31 18.41 -3.46
N SER A 94 -18.63 17.18 -3.06
CA SER A 94 -19.08 16.10 -3.95
C SER A 94 -20.40 16.44 -4.62
N VAL A 95 -21.38 16.96 -3.88
CA VAL A 95 -22.66 17.42 -4.43
C VAL A 95 -22.47 18.58 -5.41
N ARG A 96 -21.61 19.55 -5.05
CA ARG A 96 -21.29 20.69 -5.91
C ARG A 96 -20.59 20.27 -7.21
N ASN A 97 -19.75 19.24 -7.14
CA ASN A 97 -19.05 18.68 -8.29
C ASN A 97 -19.86 17.64 -9.06
N ALA A 98 -21.04 17.25 -8.58
CA ALA A 98 -21.84 16.20 -9.23
C ALA A 98 -22.26 16.56 -10.66
N ALA A 99 -22.48 17.85 -10.95
CA ALA A 99 -22.80 18.32 -12.28
C ALA A 99 -21.61 18.31 -13.25
N HIS A 100 -20.40 18.48 -12.71
CA HIS A 100 -19.14 18.50 -13.46
C HIS A 100 -18.08 17.77 -12.63
N PRO A 101 -18.12 16.43 -12.58
CA PRO A 101 -17.15 15.69 -11.80
C PRO A 101 -15.74 15.98 -12.32
N PRO A 102 -14.80 16.37 -11.44
CA PRO A 102 -13.42 16.48 -11.84
C PRO A 102 -12.95 15.14 -12.38
N GLU A 103 -12.14 15.18 -13.43
CA GLU A 103 -11.57 13.97 -13.94
C GLU A 103 -10.80 13.24 -12.84
N ALA A 104 -11.09 11.95 -12.66
CA ALA A 104 -10.37 11.15 -11.70
C ALA A 104 -8.86 11.09 -12.07
N ALA A 105 -8.01 11.42 -11.11
CA ALA A 105 -6.56 11.32 -11.31
C ALA A 105 -6.14 9.88 -11.66
N TYR A 106 -6.85 8.92 -11.10
CA TYR A 106 -6.67 7.49 -11.36
C TYR A 106 -8.02 6.76 -11.27
N SER A 107 -8.06 5.56 -11.86
CA SER A 107 -9.19 4.62 -11.78
C SER A 107 -8.66 3.19 -11.69
N PHE A 108 -9.54 2.26 -11.37
CA PHE A 108 -9.21 0.84 -11.37
C PHE A 108 -10.04 0.09 -12.41
N SER A 109 -9.41 -0.85 -13.10
CA SER A 109 -10.15 -1.80 -13.94
C SER A 109 -10.93 -2.79 -13.08
N THR A 110 -11.76 -3.63 -13.71
CA THR A 110 -12.47 -4.72 -13.04
C THR A 110 -11.54 -5.77 -12.42
N GLU A 111 -10.30 -5.84 -12.88
CA GLU A 111 -9.23 -6.70 -12.36
C GLU A 111 -8.39 -6.01 -11.29
N GLY A 112 -8.73 -4.78 -10.87
CA GLY A 112 -7.98 -4.00 -9.89
C GLY A 112 -6.71 -3.35 -10.46
N ILE A 113 -6.56 -3.26 -11.79
CA ILE A 113 -5.40 -2.61 -12.40
C ILE A 113 -5.56 -1.11 -12.31
N LEU A 114 -4.58 -0.45 -11.69
CA LEU A 114 -4.53 1.00 -11.58
C LEU A 114 -4.28 1.64 -12.95
N GLN A 115 -5.08 2.63 -13.28
CA GLN A 115 -5.04 3.37 -14.53
C GLN A 115 -4.95 4.86 -14.25
N TYR A 116 -4.20 5.58 -15.07
CA TYR A 116 -4.03 7.03 -15.00
C TYR A 116 -4.53 7.69 -16.29
N PRO A 117 -5.85 7.87 -16.47
CA PRO A 117 -6.44 8.29 -17.75
C PRO A 117 -5.85 9.61 -18.28
N LYS A 118 -5.61 10.57 -17.40
CA LYS A 118 -4.98 11.85 -17.76
C LYS A 118 -3.54 11.64 -18.25
N ALA A 119 -2.71 10.96 -17.48
CA ALA A 119 -1.32 10.70 -17.84
C ALA A 119 -1.21 9.89 -19.12
N ASP A 120 -2.12 8.94 -19.35
CA ASP A 120 -2.14 8.12 -20.56
C ASP A 120 -2.50 8.95 -21.80
N ARG A 121 -3.42 9.93 -21.67
CA ARG A 121 -3.71 10.88 -22.75
C ARG A 121 -2.53 11.80 -23.02
N GLU A 122 -1.90 12.35 -21.98
CA GLU A 122 -0.73 13.20 -22.11
C GLU A 122 0.44 12.47 -22.77
N ARG A 123 0.66 11.19 -22.41
CA ARG A 123 1.67 10.33 -23.09
C ARG A 123 1.35 10.11 -24.55
N LYS A 124 0.09 9.79 -24.88
CA LYS A 124 -0.36 9.61 -26.28
C LYS A 124 -0.24 10.90 -27.10
N ALA A 125 -0.47 12.04 -26.46
CA ALA A 125 -0.33 13.35 -27.08
C ALA A 125 1.12 13.87 -27.14
N GLY A 126 2.08 13.17 -26.53
CA GLY A 126 3.48 13.63 -26.42
C GLY A 126 3.68 14.83 -25.51
N SER A 127 2.70 15.16 -24.68
CA SER A 127 2.73 16.32 -23.74
C SER A 127 3.05 15.92 -22.29
N TYR A 128 3.34 14.65 -22.02
CA TYR A 128 3.64 14.18 -20.67
C TYR A 128 5.04 14.63 -20.23
N ASP A 129 5.09 15.48 -19.21
CA ASP A 129 6.34 15.99 -18.65
C ASP A 129 6.94 15.01 -17.64
N TRP A 130 7.84 14.15 -18.09
CA TRP A 130 8.55 13.19 -17.27
C TRP A 130 9.41 13.84 -16.19
N GLN A 131 10.04 14.97 -16.48
CA GLN A 131 10.95 15.62 -15.53
C GLN A 131 10.19 16.20 -14.36
N GLN A 132 9.06 16.84 -14.63
CA GLN A 132 8.20 17.37 -13.58
C GLN A 132 7.66 16.27 -12.67
N HIS A 133 7.11 15.20 -13.26
CA HIS A 133 6.59 14.07 -12.48
C HIS A 133 7.69 13.36 -11.70
N PHE A 134 8.84 13.15 -12.30
CA PHE A 134 9.98 12.53 -11.64
C PHE A 134 10.47 13.38 -10.45
N SER A 135 10.64 14.69 -10.62
CA SER A 135 11.08 15.58 -9.55
C SER A 135 10.11 15.58 -8.37
N ALA A 136 8.79 15.59 -8.64
CA ALA A 136 7.78 15.53 -7.60
C ALA A 136 7.86 14.19 -6.82
N CYS A 137 7.95 13.06 -7.51
CA CYS A 137 8.11 11.76 -6.86
C CYS A 137 9.42 11.66 -6.06
N ALA A 138 10.52 12.17 -6.60
CA ALA A 138 11.83 12.13 -5.92
C ALA A 138 11.82 12.96 -4.63
N THR A 139 11.14 14.10 -4.60
CA THR A 139 11.00 14.93 -3.40
C THR A 139 10.22 14.21 -2.32
N VAL A 140 9.04 13.67 -2.64
CA VAL A 140 8.22 12.91 -1.69
C VAL A 140 9.00 11.74 -1.11
N GLN A 141 9.67 10.96 -1.96
CA GLN A 141 10.46 9.83 -1.48
C GLN A 141 11.69 10.25 -0.66
N GLN A 142 12.31 11.38 -0.96
CA GLN A 142 13.41 11.90 -0.14
C GLN A 142 12.95 12.26 1.28
N ASP A 143 11.76 12.82 1.42
CA ASP A 143 11.17 13.15 2.71
C ASP A 143 10.78 11.87 3.49
N GLU A 144 10.16 10.90 2.83
CA GLU A 144 9.84 9.59 3.41
C GLU A 144 11.09 8.83 3.87
N PHE A 145 12.17 8.89 3.11
CA PHE A 145 13.44 8.26 3.48
C PHE A 145 14.26 9.04 4.52
N ALA A 146 13.92 10.29 4.80
CA ALA A 146 14.70 11.11 5.74
C ALA A 146 14.70 10.54 7.17
N THR A 147 13.61 9.86 7.54
CA THR A 147 13.41 9.25 8.87
C THR A 147 13.76 7.78 8.94
N TYR A 148 14.10 7.15 7.80
CA TYR A 148 14.36 5.71 7.75
C TYR A 148 15.73 5.36 8.32
N ASP A 149 15.77 5.00 9.59
CA ASP A 149 16.99 4.70 10.35
C ASP A 149 17.23 3.20 10.59
N SER A 150 16.18 2.39 10.63
CA SER A 150 16.29 0.95 10.94
C SER A 150 15.11 0.13 10.40
N LEU A 151 15.36 -1.18 10.21
CA LEU A 151 14.29 -2.16 9.97
C LEU A 151 13.49 -2.40 11.24
N ALA A 152 12.26 -1.94 11.29
CA ALA A 152 11.38 -2.15 12.44
C ALA A 152 11.11 -3.64 12.67
N ALA A 153 11.36 -4.11 13.90
CA ALA A 153 11.10 -5.50 14.27
C ALA A 153 9.61 -5.86 14.15
N SER A 154 8.71 -4.92 14.44
CA SER A 154 7.27 -5.08 14.28
C SER A 154 6.87 -5.34 12.83
N LYS A 155 7.45 -4.59 11.88
CA LYS A 155 7.18 -4.76 10.46
C LYS A 155 7.64 -6.12 9.95
N ARG A 156 8.85 -6.56 10.38
CA ARG A 156 9.33 -7.92 10.07
C ARG A 156 8.38 -8.98 10.60
N ALA A 157 7.96 -8.89 11.86
CA ALA A 157 7.01 -9.83 12.45
C ALA A 157 5.66 -9.86 11.70
N MET A 158 5.21 -8.73 11.16
CA MET A 158 3.99 -8.67 10.34
C MET A 158 4.16 -9.37 8.99
N LEU A 159 5.30 -9.21 8.32
CA LEU A 159 5.58 -9.93 7.08
C LEU A 159 5.71 -11.44 7.34
N ASP A 160 6.40 -11.84 8.41
CA ASP A 160 6.48 -13.24 8.83
C ASP A 160 5.09 -13.82 9.11
N SER A 161 4.20 -13.04 9.73
CA SER A 161 2.80 -13.45 9.97
C SER A 161 2.04 -13.61 8.65
N LEU A 162 2.18 -12.69 7.71
CA LEU A 162 1.56 -12.80 6.38
C LEU A 162 1.97 -14.11 5.69
N ILE A 163 3.27 -14.39 5.64
CA ILE A 163 3.81 -15.59 4.99
C ILE A 163 3.30 -16.84 5.71
N THR A 164 3.35 -16.86 7.04
CA THR A 164 2.91 -18.01 7.85
C THR A 164 1.42 -18.28 7.68
N GLU A 165 0.58 -17.24 7.76
CA GLU A 165 -0.87 -17.38 7.63
C GLU A 165 -1.29 -17.81 6.22
N ALA A 166 -0.60 -17.33 5.18
CA ALA A 166 -0.85 -17.69 3.80
C ALA A 166 -0.43 -19.16 3.55
N THR A 167 0.78 -19.53 3.94
CA THR A 167 1.32 -20.88 3.72
C THR A 167 0.55 -21.93 4.52
N ALA A 168 0.09 -21.61 5.72
CA ALA A 168 -0.77 -22.50 6.51
C ALA A 168 -2.11 -22.83 5.80
N ARG A 169 -2.52 -22.02 4.84
CA ARG A 169 -3.70 -22.23 3.99
C ARG A 169 -3.38 -22.79 2.61
N GLY A 170 -2.13 -23.18 2.38
CA GLY A 170 -1.66 -23.70 1.09
C GLY A 170 -1.53 -22.65 0.01
N VAL A 171 -1.43 -21.36 0.39
CA VAL A 171 -1.19 -20.25 -0.54
C VAL A 171 0.32 -20.07 -0.69
N HIS A 172 0.77 -20.05 -1.93
CA HIS A 172 2.15 -19.75 -2.27
C HIS A 172 2.38 -18.22 -2.22
N VAL A 173 3.45 -17.78 -1.57
CA VAL A 173 3.79 -16.37 -1.44
C VAL A 173 5.05 -16.07 -2.23
N VAL A 174 4.95 -15.15 -3.18
CA VAL A 174 6.06 -14.60 -3.94
C VAL A 174 6.31 -13.17 -3.47
N LEU A 175 7.48 -12.92 -2.89
CA LEU A 175 7.91 -11.57 -2.54
C LEU A 175 8.65 -10.97 -3.72
N TRP A 176 8.31 -9.74 -4.07
CA TRP A 176 8.90 -9.01 -5.19
C TRP A 176 9.27 -7.60 -4.75
N THR A 177 10.51 -7.22 -4.99
CA THR A 177 10.98 -5.86 -4.75
C THR A 177 10.97 -5.12 -6.08
N PRO A 178 10.17 -4.04 -6.21
CA PRO A 178 10.15 -3.27 -7.44
C PRO A 178 11.52 -2.65 -7.71
N PRO A 179 11.98 -2.61 -8.96
CA PRO A 179 13.24 -1.96 -9.31
C PRO A 179 13.13 -0.45 -9.07
N PHE A 180 14.12 0.13 -8.43
CA PHE A 180 14.20 1.57 -8.33
C PHE A 180 14.44 2.22 -9.70
N ASN A 181 13.85 3.38 -9.89
CA ASN A 181 14.29 4.26 -10.95
C ASN A 181 15.80 4.56 -10.77
N PRO A 182 16.63 4.47 -11.82
CA PRO A 182 18.07 4.67 -11.71
C PRO A 182 18.49 5.99 -11.03
N ALA A 183 17.80 7.09 -11.34
CA ALA A 183 18.10 8.37 -10.71
C ALA A 183 17.73 8.41 -9.21
N LEU A 184 16.70 7.68 -8.78
CA LEU A 184 16.39 7.50 -7.38
C LEU A 184 17.43 6.59 -6.71
N ALA A 185 17.88 5.54 -7.38
CA ALA A 185 18.94 4.66 -6.89
C ALA A 185 20.25 5.44 -6.64
N ASP A 186 20.57 6.40 -7.48
CA ASP A 186 21.74 7.28 -7.29
C ASP A 186 21.57 8.19 -6.07
N SER A 187 20.37 8.73 -5.86
CA SER A 187 20.04 9.50 -4.65
C SER A 187 20.17 8.66 -3.37
N VAL A 188 19.74 7.40 -3.41
CA VAL A 188 19.86 6.45 -2.29
C VAL A 188 21.33 6.12 -2.02
N ARG A 189 22.12 5.83 -3.06
CA ARG A 189 23.56 5.53 -2.93
C ARG A 189 24.36 6.69 -2.34
N GLY A 190 23.96 7.92 -2.60
CA GLY A 190 24.54 9.12 -2.00
C GLY A 190 24.28 9.29 -0.49
N ARG A 191 23.43 8.42 0.11
CA ARG A 191 23.05 8.44 1.52
C ARG A 191 23.43 7.11 2.19
N PRO A 192 24.61 7.00 2.85
CA PRO A 192 25.13 5.73 3.36
C PRO A 192 24.17 4.98 4.30
N ALA A 193 23.49 5.69 5.20
CA ALA A 193 22.53 5.07 6.13
C ALA A 193 21.34 4.45 5.41
N LEU A 194 20.82 5.14 4.40
CA LEU A 194 19.69 4.66 3.59
C LEU A 194 20.11 3.46 2.74
N SER A 195 21.28 3.50 2.11
CA SER A 195 21.84 2.38 1.35
C SER A 195 21.99 1.14 2.24
N ALA A 196 22.56 1.31 3.44
CA ALA A 196 22.73 0.21 4.39
C ALA A 196 21.38 -0.39 4.84
N ASN A 197 20.36 0.43 5.05
CA ASN A 197 19.02 -0.06 5.39
C ASN A 197 18.39 -0.83 4.23
N TYR A 198 18.54 -0.34 3.00
CA TYR A 198 18.10 -1.04 1.82
C TYR A 198 18.75 -2.43 1.69
N GLU A 199 20.06 -2.52 1.85
CA GLU A 199 20.79 -3.79 1.83
C GLU A 199 20.31 -4.76 2.94
N ARG A 200 20.03 -4.24 4.13
CA ARG A 200 19.45 -5.04 5.24
C ARG A 200 18.07 -5.60 4.87
N VAL A 201 17.21 -4.80 4.22
CA VAL A 201 15.90 -5.30 3.75
C VAL A 201 16.10 -6.42 2.74
N ILE A 202 16.95 -6.23 1.74
CA ILE A 202 17.21 -7.26 0.73
C ILE A 202 17.78 -8.52 1.37
N ALA A 203 18.73 -8.39 2.30
CA ALA A 203 19.27 -9.53 3.03
C ALA A 203 18.19 -10.27 3.84
N TYR A 204 17.31 -9.52 4.52
CA TYR A 204 16.18 -10.10 5.25
C TYR A 204 15.21 -10.83 4.30
N LEU A 205 14.79 -10.21 3.19
CA LEU A 205 13.89 -10.85 2.23
C LEU A 205 14.50 -12.13 1.65
N ASN A 206 15.81 -12.10 1.31
CA ASN A 206 16.52 -13.29 0.85
C ASN A 206 16.57 -14.39 1.92
N SER A 207 16.63 -14.03 3.20
CA SER A 207 16.60 -15.03 4.30
C SER A 207 15.24 -15.72 4.44
N LEU A 208 14.17 -15.13 3.91
CA LEU A 208 12.82 -15.72 3.90
C LEU A 208 12.62 -16.68 2.73
N ALA A 209 13.45 -16.57 1.68
CA ALA A 209 13.37 -17.46 0.53
C ALA A 209 13.64 -18.91 0.98
N ARG A 210 12.66 -19.78 0.75
CA ARG A 210 12.81 -21.22 0.93
C ARG A 210 13.00 -21.87 -0.44
N PRO A 211 13.92 -22.83 -0.58
CA PRO A 211 14.11 -23.57 -1.82
C PRO A 211 12.85 -24.36 -2.21
#